data_fc0cd8bd9276f4ed48c4e56aaee30758
#
_entry.id   fc0cd8bd9276f4ed48c4e56aaee30758
#
_cell.length_a   1.000
_cell.length_b   1.000
_cell.length_c   1.000
_cell.angle_alpha   90.00
_cell.angle_beta   90.00
_cell.angle_gamma   90.00
#
_symmetry.space_group_name_H-M   'P 1'
#
loop_
_entity.id
_entity.type
_entity.pdbx_description
1 polymer ?
#
loop_
_entity_poly.entity_id
_entity_poly.type
_entity_poly.pdbx_seq_one_letter_code
_entity_poly.pdbx_strand_id
1 'polypeptide(L)'
;MLFRQLFDRTSCTYTYLMASRRGAEALLIDPVFEHTDRYLKLLEELDVRLMKVIDTHVHADHVSAMGALRDATRCVTVMGEQTPIEIISMRVGDGEKVKIEGLELTALHTPGHTAESYSFLMDDRVFTGDTLLIRGTGRTDFQNGDPYEEYHSLFDRLLRLPDATLVYPAHDYKGDTVSTIDEERRFNPRLQVRSADEYARIMNSLKLPNPTMMDVAIPENLKAGIRLDAQRRVPVVDVADLLGRWPDLDCQLVDIREQGERQRSGTIPGSLHAPYGQFDQFCGKSGSLAGVARQSRILLYCAVGERSTLAVEIAKELGLANVAHIPGGFRAWTAAGGPVEQIDQA
;
A
#
# COMPACT_ATOMS: atom_id res chain seq x y z
N MET A 1 2.48 -9.89 -19.43
CA MET A 1 2.73 -9.44 -18.03
C MET A 1 4.03 -10.06 -17.54
N LEU A 2 4.91 -9.29 -16.90
CA LEU A 2 6.04 -9.81 -16.10
C LEU A 2 5.52 -10.18 -14.72
N PHE A 3 5.81 -11.38 -14.27
CA PHE A 3 5.45 -11.88 -12.96
C PHE A 3 6.60 -12.66 -12.35
N ARG A 4 6.96 -12.38 -11.11
CA ARG A 4 7.96 -13.16 -10.35
C ARG A 4 7.42 -13.42 -8.96
N GLN A 5 7.48 -14.68 -8.57
CA GLN A 5 7.27 -15.14 -7.21
C GLN A 5 8.64 -15.44 -6.60
N LEU A 6 8.98 -14.72 -5.55
CA LEU A 6 10.29 -14.78 -4.90
C LEU A 6 10.09 -15.34 -3.50
N PHE A 7 10.89 -16.31 -3.13
CA PHE A 7 10.75 -17.01 -1.84
C PHE A 7 11.87 -16.64 -0.90
N ASP A 8 11.51 -16.26 0.34
CA ASP A 8 12.43 -16.22 1.48
C ASP A 8 12.32 -17.51 2.28
N ARG A 9 13.46 -18.16 2.47
CA ARG A 9 13.52 -19.46 3.18
C ARG A 9 13.45 -19.30 4.70
N THR A 10 13.78 -18.13 5.21
CA THR A 10 13.86 -17.88 6.67
C THR A 10 12.48 -17.70 7.26
N SER A 11 11.68 -16.84 6.67
CA SER A 11 10.31 -16.57 7.07
C SER A 11 9.28 -17.43 6.33
N CYS A 12 9.69 -18.14 5.27
CA CYS A 12 8.80 -18.85 4.34
C CYS A 12 7.84 -17.92 3.59
N THR A 13 8.24 -16.66 3.38
CA THR A 13 7.44 -15.64 2.73
C THR A 13 7.60 -15.66 1.22
N TYR A 14 6.51 -15.46 0.50
CA TYR A 14 6.50 -15.13 -0.91
C TYR A 14 6.36 -13.63 -1.13
N THR A 15 7.31 -13.05 -1.86
CA THR A 15 7.21 -11.69 -2.42
C THR A 15 6.81 -11.79 -3.90
N TYR A 16 5.91 -10.93 -4.35
CA TYR A 16 5.43 -10.90 -5.73
C TYR A 16 5.85 -9.62 -6.43
N LEU A 17 6.57 -9.74 -7.56
CA LEU A 17 6.90 -8.62 -8.44
C LEU A 17 6.06 -8.70 -9.71
N MET A 18 5.41 -7.61 -10.07
CA MET A 18 4.58 -7.51 -11.26
C MET A 18 4.85 -6.23 -12.04
N ALA A 19 4.83 -6.36 -13.38
CA ALA A 19 4.81 -5.26 -14.33
C ALA A 19 4.06 -5.67 -15.60
N SER A 20 3.47 -4.73 -16.31
CA SER A 20 2.76 -5.05 -17.57
C SER A 20 3.72 -5.54 -18.65
N ARG A 21 4.92 -4.98 -18.75
CA ARG A 21 5.99 -5.28 -19.72
C ARG A 21 7.34 -4.76 -19.24
N ARG A 22 8.41 -5.04 -19.95
CA ARG A 22 9.70 -4.35 -19.77
C ARG A 22 9.55 -2.85 -20.09
N GLY A 23 10.30 -2.02 -19.41
CA GLY A 23 10.25 -0.56 -19.53
C GLY A 23 9.03 0.08 -18.87
N ALA A 24 8.15 -0.71 -18.23
CA ALA A 24 6.94 -0.23 -17.58
C ALA A 24 7.10 -0.02 -16.08
N GLU A 25 6.02 0.44 -15.46
CA GLU A 25 5.91 0.52 -14.01
C GLU A 25 5.76 -0.88 -13.40
N ALA A 26 6.31 -1.04 -12.19
CA ALA A 26 6.24 -2.28 -11.41
C ALA A 26 5.65 -2.05 -10.02
N LEU A 27 5.12 -3.10 -9.44
CA LEU A 27 4.76 -3.18 -8.04
C LEU A 27 5.35 -4.43 -7.37
N LEU A 28 5.58 -4.34 -6.06
CA LEU A 28 5.95 -5.46 -5.20
C LEU A 28 4.89 -5.67 -4.13
N ILE A 29 4.62 -6.92 -3.77
CA ILE A 29 3.74 -7.30 -2.66
C ILE A 29 4.56 -8.11 -1.65
N ASP A 30 4.44 -7.78 -0.37
CA ASP A 30 5.06 -8.44 0.79
C ASP A 30 6.58 -8.64 0.66
N PRO A 31 7.38 -7.56 0.44
CA PRO A 31 8.81 -7.69 0.28
C PRO A 31 9.54 -7.82 1.63
N VAL A 32 10.48 -8.77 1.72
CA VAL A 32 11.32 -9.05 2.87
C VAL A 32 12.55 -8.13 2.88
N PHE A 33 12.86 -7.50 4.02
CA PHE A 33 13.93 -6.49 4.15
C PHE A 33 15.31 -7.01 3.73
N GLU A 34 15.67 -8.21 4.12
CA GLU A 34 16.95 -8.84 3.82
C GLU A 34 17.19 -9.05 2.32
N HIS A 35 16.13 -8.97 1.51
CA HIS A 35 16.21 -9.11 0.06
C HIS A 35 16.13 -7.79 -0.71
N THR A 36 16.21 -6.64 -0.04
CA THR A 36 16.10 -5.31 -0.66
C THR A 36 17.03 -5.17 -1.87
N ASP A 37 18.32 -5.49 -1.73
CA ASP A 37 19.29 -5.40 -2.82
C ASP A 37 18.96 -6.33 -3.99
N ARG A 38 18.43 -7.52 -3.70
CA ARG A 38 17.96 -8.47 -4.72
C ARG A 38 16.78 -7.89 -5.50
N TYR A 39 15.84 -7.22 -4.83
CA TYR A 39 14.72 -6.58 -5.51
C TYR A 39 15.19 -5.43 -6.40
N LEU A 40 16.05 -4.55 -5.90
CA LEU A 40 16.61 -3.43 -6.67
C LEU A 40 17.34 -3.93 -7.92
N LYS A 41 18.18 -4.94 -7.78
CA LYS A 41 18.87 -5.58 -8.92
C LYS A 41 17.88 -6.19 -9.92
N LEU A 42 16.85 -6.87 -9.45
CA LEU A 42 15.84 -7.48 -10.31
C LEU A 42 15.03 -6.44 -11.10
N LEU A 43 14.70 -5.30 -10.48
CA LEU A 43 14.06 -4.17 -11.15
C LEU A 43 14.93 -3.63 -12.29
N GLU A 44 16.25 -3.48 -12.06
CA GLU A 44 17.22 -3.07 -13.09
C GLU A 44 17.31 -4.11 -14.23
N GLU A 45 17.50 -5.41 -13.90
CA GLU A 45 17.60 -6.48 -14.89
C GLU A 45 16.36 -6.62 -15.77
N LEU A 46 15.18 -6.36 -15.20
CA LEU A 46 13.91 -6.41 -15.93
C LEU A 46 13.57 -5.10 -16.64
N ASP A 47 14.40 -4.05 -16.42
CA ASP A 47 14.15 -2.71 -16.95
C ASP A 47 12.74 -2.23 -16.58
N VAL A 48 12.42 -2.18 -15.29
CA VAL A 48 11.14 -1.73 -14.76
C VAL A 48 11.32 -0.75 -13.61
N ARG A 49 10.39 0.20 -13.46
CA ARG A 49 10.42 1.22 -12.41
C ARG A 49 9.44 0.87 -11.30
N LEU A 50 9.93 0.66 -10.09
CA LEU A 50 9.06 0.41 -8.94
C LEU A 50 8.24 1.66 -8.59
N MET A 51 6.92 1.56 -8.73
CA MET A 51 5.99 2.64 -8.43
C MET A 51 5.25 2.43 -7.12
N LYS A 52 4.93 1.20 -6.79
CA LYS A 52 4.19 0.85 -5.58
C LYS A 52 4.78 -0.36 -4.90
N VAL A 53 4.79 -0.32 -3.59
CA VAL A 53 5.09 -1.46 -2.72
C VAL A 53 3.91 -1.64 -1.76
N ILE A 54 3.42 -2.86 -1.66
CA ILE A 54 2.22 -3.23 -0.90
C ILE A 54 2.64 -4.21 0.19
N ASP A 55 2.22 -3.97 1.43
CA ASP A 55 2.13 -5.03 2.44
C ASP A 55 0.65 -5.38 2.64
N THR A 56 0.36 -6.68 2.62
CA THR A 56 -1.01 -7.20 2.80
C THR A 56 -1.51 -6.99 4.22
N HIS A 57 -0.60 -7.02 5.19
CA HIS A 57 -0.83 -6.84 6.62
C HIS A 57 0.47 -6.44 7.34
N VAL A 58 0.44 -6.24 8.65
CA VAL A 58 1.64 -6.04 9.48
C VAL A 58 2.26 -7.40 9.77
N HIS A 59 3.35 -7.73 9.09
CA HIS A 59 4.04 -9.01 9.23
C HIS A 59 4.70 -9.18 10.60
N ALA A 60 4.62 -10.40 11.16
CA ALA A 60 5.22 -10.76 12.44
C ALA A 60 6.47 -11.65 12.32
N ASP A 61 6.72 -12.19 11.15
CA ASP A 61 7.75 -13.20 10.84
C ASP A 61 9.00 -12.64 10.17
N HIS A 62 8.88 -11.46 9.54
CA HIS A 62 9.98 -10.73 8.91
C HIS A 62 9.81 -9.22 8.98
N VAL A 63 10.90 -8.48 8.84
CA VAL A 63 10.86 -7.03 8.62
C VAL A 63 10.55 -6.76 7.15
N SER A 64 9.58 -5.88 6.87
CA SER A 64 9.22 -5.49 5.50
C SER A 64 10.28 -4.57 4.88
N ALA A 65 10.58 -4.80 3.59
CA ALA A 65 11.43 -3.91 2.80
C ALA A 65 10.72 -2.62 2.36
N MET A 66 9.44 -2.41 2.69
CA MET A 66 8.62 -1.30 2.21
C MET A 66 9.30 0.06 2.40
N GLY A 67 9.82 0.35 3.61
CA GLY A 67 10.51 1.60 3.90
C GLY A 67 11.81 1.76 3.12
N ALA A 68 12.63 0.72 3.05
CA ALA A 68 13.90 0.73 2.33
C ALA A 68 13.71 0.90 0.81
N LEU A 69 12.73 0.23 0.23
CA LEU A 69 12.37 0.37 -1.18
C LEU A 69 11.84 1.77 -1.50
N ARG A 70 10.99 2.35 -0.63
CA ARG A 70 10.55 3.75 -0.75
C ARG A 70 11.75 4.70 -0.79
N ASP A 71 12.70 4.53 0.11
CA ASP A 71 13.86 5.42 0.23
C ASP A 71 14.82 5.30 -0.97
N ALA A 72 14.95 4.09 -1.54
CA ALA A 72 15.81 3.83 -2.69
C ALA A 72 15.17 4.22 -4.04
N THR A 73 13.85 4.01 -4.20
CA THR A 73 13.19 4.13 -5.52
C THR A 73 12.17 5.26 -5.60
N ARG A 74 11.84 5.90 -4.46
CA ARG A 74 10.76 6.89 -4.35
C ARG A 74 9.38 6.30 -4.67
N CYS A 75 9.20 4.99 -4.50
CA CYS A 75 7.90 4.33 -4.69
C CYS A 75 6.89 4.72 -3.60
N VAL A 76 5.61 4.48 -3.88
CA VAL A 76 4.51 4.69 -2.95
C VAL A 76 4.33 3.44 -2.09
N THR A 77 4.33 3.60 -0.77
CA THR A 77 3.96 2.53 0.17
C THR A 77 2.44 2.43 0.28
N VAL A 78 1.90 1.22 0.18
CA VAL A 78 0.45 0.96 0.15
C VAL A 78 0.08 -0.09 1.19
N MET A 79 -0.95 0.18 1.99
CA MET A 79 -1.60 -0.79 2.87
C MET A 79 -3.11 -0.50 2.96
N GLY A 80 -3.85 -1.41 3.55
CA GLY A 80 -5.26 -1.21 3.88
C GLY A 80 -5.49 -0.01 4.81
N GLU A 81 -6.66 0.60 4.72
CA GLU A 81 -6.98 1.82 5.49
C GLU A 81 -6.98 1.59 7.01
N GLN A 82 -7.22 0.35 7.48
CA GLN A 82 -7.19 -0.05 8.90
C GLN A 82 -5.78 -0.17 9.48
N THR A 83 -4.73 -0.04 8.64
CA THR A 83 -3.35 -0.16 9.14
C THR A 83 -3.06 0.84 10.26
N PRO A 84 -2.43 0.42 11.36
CA PRO A 84 -2.01 1.31 12.44
C PRO A 84 -0.79 2.15 12.06
N ILE A 85 -0.11 1.85 10.95
CA ILE A 85 1.13 2.51 10.55
C ILE A 85 0.84 3.90 9.99
N GLU A 86 1.28 4.93 10.71
CA GLU A 86 0.93 6.33 10.38
C GLU A 86 1.49 6.85 9.07
N ILE A 87 2.70 6.39 8.69
CA ILE A 87 3.47 6.95 7.57
C ILE A 87 3.19 6.29 6.21
N ILE A 88 2.26 5.33 6.16
CA ILE A 88 1.87 4.73 4.88
C ILE A 88 1.40 5.82 3.92
N SER A 89 2.06 5.88 2.76
CA SER A 89 1.85 6.94 1.78
C SER A 89 0.46 6.93 1.16
N MET A 90 -0.08 5.73 0.91
CA MET A 90 -1.40 5.51 0.33
C MET A 90 -2.13 4.42 1.12
N ARG A 91 -3.30 4.74 1.63
CA ARG A 91 -4.21 3.78 2.27
C ARG A 91 -5.34 3.47 1.32
N VAL A 92 -5.66 2.18 1.18
CA VAL A 92 -6.73 1.72 0.29
C VAL A 92 -7.89 1.15 1.08
N GLY A 93 -9.09 1.58 0.74
CA GLY A 93 -10.33 1.05 1.30
C GLY A 93 -10.77 -0.22 0.57
N ASP A 94 -11.78 -0.89 1.14
CA ASP A 94 -12.39 -2.07 0.54
C ASP A 94 -13.01 -1.76 -0.83
N GLY A 95 -12.71 -2.59 -1.83
CA GLY A 95 -13.13 -2.40 -3.22
C GLY A 95 -12.32 -1.35 -4.00
N GLU A 96 -11.42 -0.61 -3.37
CA GLU A 96 -10.59 0.36 -4.07
C GLU A 96 -9.51 -0.30 -4.93
N LYS A 97 -9.04 0.48 -5.92
CA LYS A 97 -8.12 0.00 -6.92
C LYS A 97 -6.72 0.56 -6.74
N VAL A 98 -5.73 -0.33 -6.71
CA VAL A 98 -4.31 0.00 -6.82
C VAL A 98 -3.91 -0.14 -8.27
N LYS A 99 -3.49 0.96 -8.91
CA LYS A 99 -3.16 1.00 -10.33
C LYS A 99 -1.70 1.36 -10.55
N ILE A 100 -1.09 0.70 -11.50
CA ILE A 100 0.16 1.11 -12.17
C ILE A 100 -0.04 0.96 -13.68
N GLU A 101 0.92 1.37 -14.50
CA GLU A 101 0.83 1.28 -15.97
C GLU A 101 0.46 -0.15 -16.42
N GLY A 102 -0.75 -0.31 -16.96
CA GLY A 102 -1.23 -1.56 -17.54
C GLY A 102 -1.57 -2.67 -16.53
N LEU A 103 -1.61 -2.38 -15.22
CA LEU A 103 -2.06 -3.33 -14.19
C LEU A 103 -2.98 -2.63 -13.18
N GLU A 104 -3.99 -3.37 -12.74
CA GLU A 104 -4.94 -2.93 -11.73
C GLU A 104 -5.21 -4.08 -10.76
N LEU A 105 -5.17 -3.78 -9.45
CA LEU A 105 -5.55 -4.69 -8.38
C LEU A 105 -6.71 -4.07 -7.60
N THR A 106 -7.71 -4.88 -7.27
CA THR A 106 -8.79 -4.48 -6.36
C THR A 106 -8.40 -4.91 -4.93
N ALA A 107 -8.38 -3.96 -4.01
CA ALA A 107 -8.15 -4.22 -2.59
C ALA A 107 -9.42 -4.81 -1.96
N LEU A 108 -9.30 -5.92 -1.27
CA LEU A 108 -10.37 -6.60 -0.54
C LEU A 108 -10.00 -6.64 0.94
N HIS A 109 -10.77 -5.99 1.79
CA HIS A 109 -10.57 -6.10 3.24
C HIS A 109 -10.91 -7.52 3.68
N THR A 110 -9.94 -8.27 4.13
CA THR A 110 -10.05 -9.69 4.54
C THR A 110 -9.49 -9.90 5.94
N PRO A 111 -10.12 -9.28 6.97
CA PRO A 111 -9.66 -9.38 8.35
C PRO A 111 -9.81 -10.81 8.89
N GLY A 112 -9.07 -11.08 9.98
CA GLY A 112 -9.16 -12.34 10.72
C GLY A 112 -7.79 -12.85 11.15
N HIS A 113 -6.81 -12.98 10.25
CA HIS A 113 -5.43 -13.18 10.64
C HIS A 113 -4.90 -11.95 11.41
N THR A 114 -5.07 -10.78 10.86
CA THR A 114 -5.00 -9.48 11.55
C THR A 114 -6.24 -8.65 11.23
N ALA A 115 -6.55 -7.64 12.04
CA ALA A 115 -7.71 -6.77 11.80
C ALA A 115 -7.57 -5.90 10.55
N GLU A 116 -6.33 -5.62 10.13
CA GLU A 116 -6.01 -4.79 8.96
C GLU A 116 -5.58 -5.59 7.73
N SER A 117 -5.78 -6.91 7.71
CA SER A 117 -5.42 -7.77 6.55
C SER A 117 -6.21 -7.43 5.30
N TYR A 118 -5.52 -7.38 4.19
CA TYR A 118 -6.09 -7.19 2.85
C TYR A 118 -5.62 -8.25 1.87
N SER A 119 -6.51 -8.65 0.97
CA SER A 119 -6.19 -9.41 -0.23
C SER A 119 -6.24 -8.50 -1.45
N PHE A 120 -5.45 -8.79 -2.48
CA PHE A 120 -5.39 -7.98 -3.70
C PHE A 120 -5.76 -8.82 -4.92
N LEU A 121 -6.90 -8.51 -5.54
CA LEU A 121 -7.49 -9.27 -6.65
C LEU A 121 -7.14 -8.65 -7.99
N MET A 122 -6.68 -9.48 -8.92
CA MET A 122 -6.60 -9.22 -10.37
C MET A 122 -7.65 -10.06 -11.12
N ASP A 123 -7.72 -9.91 -12.43
CA ASP A 123 -8.70 -10.62 -13.26
C ASP A 123 -8.63 -12.15 -13.11
N ASP A 124 -7.42 -12.72 -12.97
CA ASP A 124 -7.16 -14.16 -12.97
C ASP A 124 -6.59 -14.71 -11.66
N ARG A 125 -6.25 -13.84 -10.70
CA ARG A 125 -5.54 -14.21 -9.47
C ARG A 125 -5.83 -13.30 -8.30
N VAL A 126 -5.61 -13.84 -7.09
CA VAL A 126 -5.71 -13.09 -5.84
C VAL A 126 -4.47 -13.34 -4.98
N PHE A 127 -3.90 -12.26 -4.44
CA PHE A 127 -2.82 -12.28 -3.45
C PHE A 127 -3.49 -12.18 -2.08
N THR A 128 -3.46 -13.26 -1.32
CA THR A 128 -4.34 -13.43 -0.15
C THR A 128 -3.68 -13.06 1.17
N GLY A 129 -2.41 -12.61 1.14
CA GLY A 129 -1.68 -12.45 2.39
C GLY A 129 -1.71 -13.74 3.19
N ASP A 130 -1.97 -13.61 4.48
CA ASP A 130 -2.13 -14.76 5.37
C ASP A 130 -3.61 -15.13 5.66
N THR A 131 -4.57 -14.51 4.96
CA THR A 131 -5.99 -14.90 5.13
C THR A 131 -6.23 -16.31 4.58
N LEU A 132 -5.84 -16.60 3.33
CA LEU A 132 -5.96 -17.92 2.72
C LEU A 132 -4.59 -18.42 2.27
N LEU A 133 -4.14 -19.54 2.85
CA LEU A 133 -2.91 -20.24 2.48
C LEU A 133 -3.24 -21.50 1.67
N ILE A 134 -2.23 -22.07 0.98
CA ILE A 134 -2.42 -23.33 0.27
C ILE A 134 -2.61 -24.46 1.29
N ARG A 135 -3.80 -25.06 1.28
CA ARG A 135 -4.23 -26.09 2.25
C ARG A 135 -4.13 -25.63 3.72
N GLY A 136 -4.37 -24.34 3.94
CA GLY A 136 -4.35 -23.72 5.26
C GLY A 136 -4.99 -22.33 5.25
N THR A 137 -4.98 -21.67 6.40
CA THR A 137 -5.34 -20.27 6.61
C THR A 137 -4.34 -19.62 7.55
N GLY A 138 -4.35 -18.35 7.74
CA GLY A 138 -3.59 -17.68 8.79
C GLY A 138 -3.97 -18.20 10.17
N ARG A 139 -3.19 -17.85 11.16
CA ARG A 139 -3.56 -18.02 12.58
C ARG A 139 -4.33 -16.78 13.02
N THR A 140 -5.18 -16.93 14.06
CA THR A 140 -6.05 -15.85 14.54
C THR A 140 -5.84 -15.54 16.03
N ASP A 141 -4.77 -16.04 16.63
CA ASP A 141 -4.55 -16.01 18.07
C ASP A 141 -3.60 -14.89 18.54
N PHE A 142 -3.20 -13.96 17.63
CA PHE A 142 -2.45 -12.76 17.98
C PHE A 142 -2.74 -11.58 17.00
N GLN A 143 -2.16 -10.39 17.26
CA GLN A 143 -2.31 -9.17 16.42
C GLN A 143 -3.77 -8.77 16.17
N ASN A 144 -4.63 -8.86 17.16
CA ASN A 144 -6.07 -8.61 17.03
C ASN A 144 -6.74 -9.52 15.99
N GLY A 145 -6.24 -10.76 15.83
CA GLY A 145 -6.86 -11.76 15.00
C GLY A 145 -8.21 -12.22 15.56
N ASP A 146 -9.12 -12.61 14.67
CA ASP A 146 -10.45 -13.09 15.02
C ASP A 146 -10.89 -14.20 14.06
N PRO A 147 -11.15 -15.43 14.56
CA PRO A 147 -11.53 -16.56 13.70
C PRO A 147 -12.92 -16.39 13.07
N TYR A 148 -13.81 -15.59 13.63
CA TYR A 148 -15.12 -15.31 13.03
C TYR A 148 -14.97 -14.34 11.85
N GLU A 149 -14.19 -13.27 12.02
CA GLU A 149 -13.87 -12.36 10.93
C GLU A 149 -13.13 -13.09 9.79
N GLU A 150 -12.18 -13.97 10.12
CA GLU A 150 -11.48 -14.79 9.12
C GLU A 150 -12.44 -15.72 8.38
N TYR A 151 -13.37 -16.36 9.08
CA TYR A 151 -14.41 -17.16 8.44
C TYR A 151 -15.22 -16.34 7.43
N HIS A 152 -15.67 -15.15 7.77
CA HIS A 152 -16.39 -14.26 6.86
C HIS A 152 -15.51 -13.80 5.67
N SER A 153 -14.26 -13.46 5.91
CA SER A 153 -13.29 -13.14 4.87
C SER A 153 -13.09 -14.29 3.88
N LEU A 154 -13.04 -15.51 4.37
CA LEU A 154 -12.90 -16.72 3.55
C LEU A 154 -14.20 -17.06 2.81
N PHE A 155 -15.30 -17.29 3.52
CA PHE A 155 -16.51 -17.89 2.97
C PHE A 155 -17.43 -16.91 2.24
N ASP A 156 -17.46 -15.64 2.68
CA ASP A 156 -18.34 -14.64 2.08
C ASP A 156 -17.61 -13.78 1.00
N ARG A 157 -16.27 -13.85 0.94
CA ARG A 157 -15.48 -13.07 0.01
C ARG A 157 -14.58 -13.93 -0.88
N LEU A 158 -13.49 -14.51 -0.35
CA LEU A 158 -12.48 -15.18 -1.18
C LEU A 158 -13.04 -16.40 -1.90
N LEU A 159 -13.79 -17.27 -1.20
CA LEU A 159 -14.40 -18.45 -1.81
C LEU A 159 -15.60 -18.12 -2.72
N ARG A 160 -16.01 -16.86 -2.85
CA ARG A 160 -17.00 -16.42 -3.86
C ARG A 160 -16.35 -16.02 -5.18
N LEU A 161 -15.04 -15.91 -5.24
CA LEU A 161 -14.32 -15.67 -6.48
C LEU A 161 -14.49 -16.87 -7.43
N PRO A 162 -14.32 -16.67 -8.75
CA PRO A 162 -14.39 -17.74 -9.74
C PRO A 162 -13.46 -18.91 -9.39
N ASP A 163 -13.91 -20.14 -9.65
CA ASP A 163 -13.20 -21.37 -9.31
C ASP A 163 -11.76 -21.42 -9.83
N ALA A 164 -11.53 -20.88 -11.03
CA ALA A 164 -10.22 -20.85 -11.69
C ALA A 164 -9.30 -19.73 -11.20
N THR A 165 -9.75 -18.86 -10.28
CA THR A 165 -8.90 -17.79 -9.74
C THR A 165 -7.70 -18.40 -9.02
N LEU A 166 -6.50 -18.02 -9.46
CA LEU A 166 -5.24 -18.48 -8.84
C LEU A 166 -5.05 -17.82 -7.48
N VAL A 167 -4.66 -18.62 -6.50
CA VAL A 167 -4.40 -18.18 -5.11
C VAL A 167 -2.89 -18.09 -4.89
N TYR A 168 -2.42 -16.89 -4.54
CA TYR A 168 -1.04 -16.59 -4.20
C TYR A 168 -0.96 -16.07 -2.76
N PRO A 169 -0.61 -16.93 -1.78
CA PRO A 169 -0.52 -16.54 -0.36
C PRO A 169 0.78 -15.81 -0.04
N ALA A 170 0.85 -15.13 1.12
CA ALA A 170 2.11 -14.58 1.60
C ALA A 170 3.06 -15.67 2.10
N HIS A 171 2.55 -16.80 2.61
CA HIS A 171 3.39 -17.86 3.17
C HIS A 171 3.08 -19.24 2.60
N ASP A 172 4.14 -20.05 2.49
CA ASP A 172 4.01 -21.49 2.37
C ASP A 172 5.16 -22.22 3.07
N TYR A 173 4.82 -23.26 3.82
CA TYR A 173 5.78 -24.04 4.63
C TYR A 173 6.10 -25.42 4.05
N LYS A 174 5.55 -25.73 2.87
CA LYS A 174 5.65 -27.07 2.24
C LYS A 174 6.33 -27.04 0.88
N GLY A 175 6.46 -25.86 0.27
CA GLY A 175 7.01 -25.67 -1.07
C GLY A 175 5.94 -25.56 -2.16
N ASP A 176 4.66 -25.41 -1.80
CA ASP A 176 3.59 -25.14 -2.73
C ASP A 176 3.65 -23.67 -3.19
N THR A 177 3.45 -23.41 -4.47
CA THR A 177 3.66 -22.08 -5.04
C THR A 177 2.38 -21.37 -5.48
N VAL A 178 1.35 -22.12 -5.78
CA VAL A 178 0.06 -21.62 -6.28
C VAL A 178 -1.03 -22.67 -6.08
N SER A 179 -2.26 -22.21 -5.83
CA SER A 179 -3.46 -23.03 -5.81
C SER A 179 -4.58 -22.32 -6.58
N THR A 180 -5.80 -22.82 -6.52
CA THR A 180 -7.00 -22.19 -7.07
C THR A 180 -8.09 -22.12 -6.01
N ILE A 181 -9.06 -21.23 -6.18
CA ILE A 181 -10.23 -21.15 -5.31
C ILE A 181 -10.97 -22.48 -5.24
N ASP A 182 -11.14 -23.20 -6.37
CA ASP A 182 -11.76 -24.52 -6.41
C ASP A 182 -10.98 -25.55 -5.60
N GLU A 183 -9.65 -25.57 -5.75
CA GLU A 183 -8.81 -26.49 -4.98
C GLU A 183 -8.87 -26.22 -3.49
N GLU A 184 -8.83 -24.96 -3.06
CA GLU A 184 -8.90 -24.61 -1.66
C GLU A 184 -10.29 -24.94 -1.09
N ARG A 185 -11.36 -24.68 -1.82
CA ARG A 185 -12.71 -25.05 -1.42
C ARG A 185 -12.87 -26.55 -1.18
N ARG A 186 -12.25 -27.38 -2.03
CA ARG A 186 -12.37 -28.85 -1.98
C ARG A 186 -11.40 -29.51 -1.00
N PHE A 187 -10.18 -29.04 -0.92
CA PHE A 187 -9.09 -29.80 -0.32
C PHE A 187 -8.43 -29.11 0.88
N ASN A 188 -8.74 -27.84 1.15
CA ASN A 188 -8.22 -27.17 2.32
C ASN A 188 -8.91 -27.74 3.59
N PRO A 189 -8.19 -28.39 4.51
CA PRO A 189 -8.79 -29.05 5.66
C PRO A 189 -9.45 -28.07 6.64
N ARG A 190 -9.00 -26.79 6.69
CA ARG A 190 -9.59 -25.77 7.55
C ARG A 190 -10.91 -25.22 7.01
N LEU A 191 -11.19 -25.42 5.73
CA LEU A 191 -12.41 -24.97 5.07
C LEU A 191 -13.51 -26.05 5.00
N GLN A 192 -13.24 -27.28 5.49
CA GLN A 192 -14.21 -28.37 5.54
C GLN A 192 -15.11 -28.24 6.78
N VAL A 193 -15.72 -27.08 6.97
CA VAL A 193 -16.57 -26.75 8.13
C VAL A 193 -17.96 -26.32 7.67
N ARG A 194 -18.94 -26.41 8.59
CA ARG A 194 -20.34 -26.11 8.30
C ARG A 194 -20.83 -24.79 8.90
N SER A 195 -20.01 -24.18 9.77
CA SER A 195 -20.36 -22.92 10.43
C SER A 195 -19.12 -22.17 10.93
N ALA A 196 -19.27 -20.89 11.22
CA ALA A 196 -18.25 -20.05 11.83
C ALA A 196 -17.82 -20.60 13.20
N ASP A 197 -18.75 -21.14 14.00
CA ASP A 197 -18.42 -21.76 15.29
C ASP A 197 -17.54 -23.01 15.17
N GLU A 198 -17.74 -23.80 14.11
CA GLU A 198 -16.90 -24.97 13.85
C GLU A 198 -15.50 -24.53 13.42
N TYR A 199 -15.40 -23.52 12.55
CA TYR A 199 -14.15 -22.90 12.14
C TYR A 199 -13.39 -22.32 13.34
N ALA A 200 -14.06 -21.50 14.14
CA ALA A 200 -13.46 -20.87 15.33
C ALA A 200 -12.95 -21.91 16.34
N ARG A 201 -13.66 -23.02 16.54
CA ARG A 201 -13.19 -24.12 17.41
C ARG A 201 -11.90 -24.75 16.87
N ILE A 202 -11.79 -24.95 15.55
CA ILE A 202 -10.56 -25.46 14.94
C ILE A 202 -9.44 -24.47 15.17
N MET A 203 -9.63 -23.19 14.82
CA MET A 203 -8.60 -22.16 14.93
C MET A 203 -8.12 -21.98 16.37
N ASN A 204 -9.01 -21.92 17.33
CA ASN A 204 -8.69 -21.80 18.77
C ASN A 204 -8.01 -23.05 19.35
N SER A 205 -8.08 -24.19 18.68
CA SER A 205 -7.38 -25.43 19.10
C SER A 205 -5.94 -25.52 18.59
N LEU A 206 -5.55 -24.67 17.65
CA LEU A 206 -4.20 -24.67 17.09
C LEU A 206 -3.17 -24.26 18.15
N LYS A 207 -2.11 -25.06 18.27
CA LYS A 207 -0.96 -24.78 19.16
C LYS A 207 0.26 -24.53 18.29
N LEU A 208 0.27 -23.38 17.63
CA LEU A 208 1.37 -22.99 16.75
C LEU A 208 2.45 -22.24 17.54
N PRO A 209 3.74 -22.50 17.31
CA PRO A 209 4.80 -21.68 17.87
C PRO A 209 4.67 -20.24 17.35
N ASN A 210 5.14 -19.27 18.12
CA ASN A 210 5.20 -17.90 17.64
C ASN A 210 6.30 -17.77 16.57
N PRO A 211 6.13 -16.85 15.59
CA PRO A 211 7.22 -16.51 14.67
C PRO A 211 8.46 -16.07 15.43
N THR A 212 9.62 -16.58 15.04
CA THR A 212 10.89 -16.34 15.75
C THR A 212 11.32 -14.87 15.76
N MET A 213 10.90 -14.09 14.75
CA MET A 213 11.21 -12.68 14.61
C MET A 213 10.15 -11.74 15.18
N MET A 214 9.07 -12.26 15.77
CA MET A 214 7.88 -11.47 16.18
C MET A 214 8.24 -10.26 17.06
N ASP A 215 9.15 -10.42 18.02
CA ASP A 215 9.54 -9.34 18.94
C ASP A 215 10.34 -8.22 18.25
N VAL A 216 10.88 -8.47 17.07
CA VAL A 216 11.64 -7.51 16.25
C VAL A 216 10.80 -7.00 15.09
N ALA A 217 10.16 -7.91 14.35
CA ALA A 217 9.45 -7.60 13.12
C ALA A 217 8.25 -6.66 13.37
N ILE A 218 7.40 -6.95 14.34
CA ILE A 218 6.22 -6.12 14.61
C ILE A 218 6.62 -4.68 14.96
N PRO A 219 7.52 -4.38 15.93
CA PRO A 219 7.94 -3.02 16.22
C PRO A 219 8.59 -2.29 15.05
N GLU A 220 9.38 -2.97 14.23
CA GLU A 220 10.02 -2.36 13.05
C GLU A 220 9.00 -2.11 11.93
N ASN A 221 8.10 -3.05 11.67
CA ASN A 221 7.06 -2.88 10.66
C ASN A 221 6.06 -1.78 11.03
N LEU A 222 5.72 -1.63 12.30
CA LEU A 222 4.89 -0.51 12.76
C LEU A 222 5.53 0.87 12.53
N LYS A 223 6.85 0.95 12.42
CA LYS A 223 7.56 2.19 12.04
C LYS A 223 7.57 2.40 10.51
N ALA A 224 7.57 1.32 9.71
CA ALA A 224 7.71 1.32 8.25
C ALA A 224 8.87 2.21 7.73
N GLY A 225 10.00 2.23 8.45
CA GLY A 225 11.12 3.12 8.20
C GLY A 225 10.99 4.48 8.89
N ILE A 226 11.82 5.45 8.48
CA ILE A 226 11.84 6.80 9.04
C ILE A 226 10.93 7.72 8.22
N ARG A 227 10.18 8.59 8.89
CA ARG A 227 9.38 9.62 8.21
C ARG A 227 10.28 10.48 7.31
N LEU A 228 9.89 10.67 6.06
CA LEU A 228 10.68 11.42 5.08
C LEU A 228 10.79 12.90 5.42
N ASP A 229 9.75 13.51 5.98
CA ASP A 229 9.76 14.93 6.41
C ASP A 229 10.76 15.18 7.55
N ALA A 230 11.03 14.17 8.40
CA ALA A 230 12.06 14.23 9.43
C ALA A 230 13.48 13.97 8.88
N GLN A 231 13.60 13.16 7.82
CA GLN A 231 14.88 12.76 7.23
C GLN A 231 15.37 13.74 6.17
N ARG A 232 14.46 14.33 5.37
CA ARG A 232 14.77 15.14 4.19
C ARG A 232 14.46 16.62 4.44
N ARG A 233 15.45 17.49 4.22
CA ARG A 233 15.31 18.94 4.37
C ARG A 233 14.74 19.56 3.09
N VAL A 234 13.42 19.49 2.93
CA VAL A 234 12.70 20.18 1.84
C VAL A 234 11.99 21.43 2.36
N PRO A 235 11.68 22.42 1.52
CA PRO A 235 10.88 23.58 1.95
C PRO A 235 9.49 23.16 2.42
N VAL A 236 9.09 23.66 3.58
CA VAL A 236 7.80 23.38 4.21
C VAL A 236 6.99 24.67 4.40
N VAL A 237 5.67 24.51 4.48
CA VAL A 237 4.75 25.55 4.97
C VAL A 237 3.84 24.90 6.01
N ASP A 238 3.83 25.44 7.21
CA ASP A 238 3.04 24.93 8.31
C ASP A 238 1.53 25.10 8.07
N VAL A 239 0.73 24.15 8.52
CA VAL A 239 -0.73 24.20 8.39
C VAL A 239 -1.32 25.39 9.12
N ALA A 240 -0.80 25.75 10.31
CA ALA A 240 -1.30 26.88 11.06
C ALA A 240 -1.07 28.22 10.33
N ASP A 241 0.09 28.37 9.67
CA ASP A 241 0.38 29.55 8.85
C ASP A 241 -0.55 29.67 7.64
N LEU A 242 -0.92 28.53 7.03
CA LEU A 242 -1.86 28.50 5.92
C LEU A 242 -3.27 28.85 6.35
N LEU A 243 -3.75 28.27 7.44
CA LEU A 243 -5.09 28.54 7.97
C LEU A 243 -5.24 30.01 8.43
N GLY A 244 -4.18 30.59 8.99
CA GLY A 244 -4.15 32.00 9.39
C GLY A 244 -4.29 32.99 8.21
N ARG A 245 -4.02 32.55 6.97
CA ARG A 245 -4.13 33.33 5.74
C ARG A 245 -5.26 32.87 4.81
N TRP A 246 -5.98 31.83 5.20
CA TRP A 246 -7.09 31.31 4.40
C TRP A 246 -8.26 32.30 4.31
N PRO A 247 -8.94 32.48 3.11
CA PRO A 247 -8.67 31.82 1.83
C PRO A 247 -7.64 32.53 0.94
N ASP A 248 -7.10 33.67 1.34
CA ASP A 248 -6.25 34.54 0.51
C ASP A 248 -4.78 34.07 0.49
N LEU A 249 -4.54 32.91 -0.10
CA LEU A 249 -3.21 32.32 -0.21
C LEU A 249 -2.46 32.88 -1.44
N ASP A 250 -1.18 33.25 -1.24
CA ASP A 250 -0.24 33.68 -2.28
C ASP A 250 0.48 32.49 -2.97
N CYS A 251 -0.15 31.32 -2.94
CA CYS A 251 0.40 30.08 -3.51
C CYS A 251 -0.68 29.25 -4.19
N GLN A 252 -0.28 28.38 -5.10
CA GLN A 252 -1.14 27.36 -5.70
C GLN A 252 -1.01 26.05 -4.94
N LEU A 253 -2.11 25.61 -4.34
CA LEU A 253 -2.22 24.28 -3.72
C LEU A 253 -2.29 23.20 -4.81
N VAL A 254 -1.59 22.09 -4.61
CA VAL A 254 -1.60 20.95 -5.53
C VAL A 254 -1.77 19.66 -4.73
N ASP A 255 -2.87 18.98 -4.98
CA ASP A 255 -3.15 17.64 -4.43
C ASP A 255 -2.48 16.58 -5.30
N ILE A 256 -1.53 15.86 -4.72
CA ILE A 256 -0.82 14.79 -5.41
C ILE A 256 -1.32 13.39 -5.01
N ARG A 257 -2.45 13.30 -4.34
CA ARG A 257 -3.10 12.02 -4.01
C ARG A 257 -3.75 11.40 -5.25
N GLU A 258 -3.99 10.10 -5.18
CA GLU A 258 -4.75 9.40 -6.22
C GLU A 258 -6.23 9.85 -6.20
N GLN A 259 -6.92 9.69 -7.34
CA GLN A 259 -8.31 10.13 -7.48
C GLN A 259 -9.23 9.47 -6.45
N GLY A 260 -9.07 8.18 -6.16
CA GLY A 260 -9.86 7.47 -5.15
C GLY A 260 -9.70 8.05 -3.74
N GLU A 261 -8.49 8.44 -3.34
CA GLU A 261 -8.26 9.09 -2.05
C GLU A 261 -9.01 10.42 -1.94
N ARG A 262 -9.02 11.21 -3.03
CA ARG A 262 -9.71 12.50 -3.11
C ARG A 262 -11.24 12.35 -3.07
N GLN A 263 -11.77 11.37 -3.79
CA GLN A 263 -13.21 11.07 -3.80
C GLN A 263 -13.71 10.63 -2.42
N ARG A 264 -12.91 9.86 -1.69
CA ARG A 264 -13.26 9.37 -0.36
C ARG A 264 -13.22 10.46 0.71
N SER A 265 -12.22 11.31 0.69
CA SER A 265 -11.94 12.24 1.80
C SER A 265 -12.08 13.72 1.42
N GLY A 266 -12.39 14.05 0.18
CA GLY A 266 -12.38 15.42 -0.31
C GLY A 266 -10.98 15.96 -0.60
N THR A 267 -10.89 17.26 -0.90
CA THR A 267 -9.66 17.97 -1.23
C THR A 267 -9.62 19.33 -0.52
N ILE A 268 -8.46 19.97 -0.43
CA ILE A 268 -8.38 21.36 0.01
C ILE A 268 -8.97 22.24 -1.12
N PRO A 269 -9.96 23.11 -0.85
CA PRO A 269 -10.63 23.88 -1.89
C PRO A 269 -9.65 24.68 -2.77
N GLY A 270 -9.92 24.74 -4.08
CA GLY A 270 -9.05 25.42 -5.05
C GLY A 270 -7.74 24.72 -5.40
N SER A 271 -7.54 23.49 -4.94
CA SER A 271 -6.35 22.71 -5.28
C SER A 271 -6.39 22.19 -6.71
N LEU A 272 -5.28 22.30 -7.43
CA LEU A 272 -5.04 21.53 -8.65
C LEU A 272 -4.80 20.06 -8.33
N HIS A 273 -5.13 19.16 -9.26
CA HIS A 273 -4.84 17.75 -9.13
C HIS A 273 -3.68 17.32 -10.03
N ALA A 274 -2.64 16.75 -9.45
CA ALA A 274 -1.48 16.22 -10.16
C ALA A 274 -0.99 14.95 -9.45
N PRO A 275 -1.61 13.77 -9.70
CA PRO A 275 -1.35 12.54 -8.97
C PRO A 275 0.13 12.15 -9.02
N TYR A 276 0.66 11.67 -7.89
CA TYR A 276 2.08 11.41 -7.69
C TYR A 276 2.68 10.46 -8.74
N GLY A 277 1.93 9.45 -9.16
CA GLY A 277 2.38 8.50 -10.19
C GLY A 277 2.67 9.15 -11.57
N GLN A 278 2.09 10.31 -11.85
CA GLN A 278 2.26 11.06 -13.09
C GLN A 278 2.87 12.45 -12.85
N PHE A 279 3.37 12.72 -11.65
CA PHE A 279 3.77 14.05 -11.21
C PHE A 279 4.88 14.68 -12.07
N ASP A 280 5.81 13.88 -12.58
CA ASP A 280 6.86 14.29 -13.51
C ASP A 280 6.30 14.92 -14.81
N GLN A 281 5.19 14.40 -15.33
CA GLN A 281 4.52 14.94 -16.53
C GLN A 281 3.95 16.35 -16.27
N PHE A 282 3.41 16.59 -15.06
CA PHE A 282 2.90 17.90 -14.66
C PHE A 282 4.00 18.93 -14.44
N CYS A 283 5.20 18.50 -14.01
CA CYS A 283 6.35 19.35 -13.78
C CYS A 283 7.17 19.65 -15.03
N GLY A 284 7.10 18.83 -16.06
CA GLY A 284 7.88 18.98 -17.30
C GLY A 284 7.69 20.33 -17.99
N LYS A 285 8.56 20.70 -18.94
CA LYS A 285 8.56 22.03 -19.60
C LYS A 285 7.21 22.43 -20.19
N SER A 286 6.42 21.48 -20.67
CA SER A 286 5.06 21.68 -21.20
C SER A 286 3.97 21.32 -20.17
N GLY A 287 4.33 20.90 -18.98
CA GLY A 287 3.40 20.54 -17.91
C GLY A 287 2.70 21.76 -17.33
N SER A 288 1.48 21.56 -16.81
CA SER A 288 0.66 22.64 -16.26
C SER A 288 1.32 23.37 -15.09
N LEU A 289 2.08 22.67 -14.25
CA LEU A 289 2.74 23.25 -13.08
C LEU A 289 3.94 24.14 -13.46
N ALA A 290 4.59 23.94 -14.61
CA ALA A 290 5.67 24.80 -15.07
C ALA A 290 5.19 26.23 -15.36
N GLY A 291 3.95 26.39 -15.80
CA GLY A 291 3.31 27.70 -15.98
C GLY A 291 3.01 28.38 -14.64
N VAL A 292 2.45 27.63 -13.72
CA VAL A 292 2.10 28.09 -12.36
C VAL A 292 3.34 28.51 -11.56
N ALA A 293 4.41 27.71 -11.59
CA ALA A 293 5.64 27.97 -10.86
C ALA A 293 6.34 29.29 -11.21
N ARG A 294 6.07 29.84 -12.40
CA ARG A 294 6.58 31.16 -12.82
C ARG A 294 5.81 32.34 -12.23
N GLN A 295 4.60 32.12 -11.80
CA GLN A 295 3.67 33.16 -11.34
C GLN A 295 3.44 33.14 -9.81
N SER A 296 3.45 31.95 -9.22
CA SER A 296 3.20 31.77 -7.80
C SER A 296 4.01 30.61 -7.23
N ARG A 297 4.09 30.57 -5.90
CA ARG A 297 4.64 29.42 -5.18
C ARG A 297 3.72 28.20 -5.34
N ILE A 298 4.29 27.02 -5.59
CA ILE A 298 3.56 25.76 -5.58
C ILE A 298 3.67 25.12 -4.20
N LEU A 299 2.54 24.75 -3.65
CA LEU A 299 2.47 24.07 -2.36
C LEU A 299 1.81 22.69 -2.52
N LEU A 300 2.64 21.66 -2.43
CA LEU A 300 2.24 20.27 -2.61
C LEU A 300 1.70 19.67 -1.31
N TYR A 301 0.67 18.85 -1.40
CA TYR A 301 0.25 17.99 -0.31
C TYR A 301 -0.18 16.61 -0.78
N CYS A 302 0.03 15.61 0.08
CA CYS A 302 -0.51 14.25 -0.06
C CYS A 302 -1.30 13.87 1.19
N ALA A 303 -1.53 12.59 1.44
CA ALA A 303 -2.30 12.16 2.61
C ALA A 303 -1.59 12.51 3.94
N VAL A 304 -0.29 12.18 4.08
CA VAL A 304 0.46 12.24 5.35
C VAL A 304 1.82 12.96 5.25
N GLY A 305 2.13 13.60 4.12
CA GLY A 305 3.39 14.33 3.92
C GLY A 305 4.49 13.54 3.19
N GLU A 306 4.43 12.21 3.15
CA GLU A 306 5.48 11.34 2.59
C GLU A 306 5.70 11.57 1.08
N ARG A 307 4.67 11.36 0.26
CA ARG A 307 4.74 11.61 -1.19
C ARG A 307 5.09 13.06 -1.53
N SER A 308 4.54 14.03 -0.78
CA SER A 308 4.78 15.45 -1.07
C SER A 308 6.22 15.88 -0.75
N THR A 309 6.89 15.24 0.22
CA THR A 309 8.33 15.42 0.46
C THR A 309 9.13 14.99 -0.77
N LEU A 310 8.88 13.78 -1.29
CA LEU A 310 9.54 13.28 -2.50
C LEU A 310 9.20 14.10 -3.75
N ALA A 311 7.95 14.55 -3.87
CA ALA A 311 7.51 15.37 -5.00
C ALA A 311 8.21 16.74 -5.05
N VAL A 312 8.56 17.35 -3.91
CA VAL A 312 9.38 18.58 -3.89
C VAL A 312 10.76 18.33 -4.47
N GLU A 313 11.38 17.18 -4.19
CA GLU A 313 12.68 16.83 -4.76
C GLU A 313 12.57 16.63 -6.27
N ILE A 314 11.58 15.85 -6.73
CA ILE A 314 11.31 15.63 -8.16
C ILE A 314 11.07 16.97 -8.88
N ALA A 315 10.24 17.84 -8.30
CA ALA A 315 9.96 19.16 -8.89
C ALA A 315 11.23 19.99 -9.07
N LYS A 316 12.11 20.00 -8.05
CA LYS A 316 13.40 20.72 -8.12
C LYS A 316 14.34 20.13 -9.19
N GLU A 317 14.43 18.80 -9.28
CA GLU A 317 15.23 18.11 -10.32
C GLU A 317 14.72 18.46 -11.73
N LEU A 318 13.42 18.69 -11.89
CA LEU A 318 12.78 19.12 -13.13
C LEU A 318 12.79 20.63 -13.36
N GLY A 319 13.45 21.41 -12.48
CA GLY A 319 13.68 22.85 -12.63
C GLY A 319 12.61 23.76 -12.03
N LEU A 320 11.69 23.25 -11.22
CA LEU A 320 10.71 24.05 -10.46
C LEU A 320 11.30 24.48 -9.12
N ALA A 321 11.83 25.70 -9.02
CA ALA A 321 12.54 26.16 -7.83
C ALA A 321 11.60 26.60 -6.68
N ASN A 322 10.41 27.14 -6.99
CA ASN A 322 9.51 27.73 -6.00
C ASN A 322 8.44 26.73 -5.53
N VAL A 323 8.88 25.59 -4.98
CA VAL A 323 8.01 24.49 -4.53
C VAL A 323 8.27 24.16 -3.07
N ALA A 324 7.21 23.95 -2.30
CA ALA A 324 7.24 23.49 -0.92
C ALA A 324 6.12 22.44 -0.70
N HIS A 325 6.06 21.86 0.50
CA HIS A 325 4.95 20.97 0.85
C HIS A 325 4.37 21.25 2.23
N ILE A 326 3.20 20.67 2.51
CA ILE A 326 2.54 20.68 3.80
C ILE A 326 3.00 19.43 4.58
N PRO A 327 3.76 19.60 5.70
CA PRO A 327 4.08 18.49 6.59
C PRO A 327 2.80 17.84 7.15
N GLY A 328 2.77 16.51 7.23
CA GLY A 328 1.57 15.77 7.64
C GLY A 328 0.42 15.77 6.64
N GLY A 329 0.54 16.55 5.55
CA GLY A 329 -0.37 16.52 4.39
C GLY A 329 -1.83 16.87 4.71
N PHE A 330 -2.75 16.24 3.97
CA PHE A 330 -4.19 16.44 4.12
C PHE A 330 -4.71 16.06 5.52
N ARG A 331 -4.11 15.05 6.15
CA ARG A 331 -4.46 14.65 7.52
C ARG A 331 -4.16 15.78 8.53
N ALA A 332 -3.01 16.43 8.41
CA ALA A 332 -2.69 17.56 9.27
C ALA A 332 -3.62 18.76 9.01
N TRP A 333 -3.96 19.02 7.75
CA TRP A 333 -4.91 20.06 7.37
C TRP A 333 -6.29 19.86 8.01
N THR A 334 -6.86 18.65 7.87
CA THR A 334 -8.17 18.33 8.44
C THR A 334 -8.18 18.28 9.96
N ALA A 335 -7.10 17.76 10.57
CA ALA A 335 -6.94 17.76 12.04
C ALA A 335 -6.88 19.18 12.62
N ALA A 336 -6.36 20.15 11.87
CA ALA A 336 -6.33 21.56 12.26
C ALA A 336 -7.63 22.31 11.93
N GLY A 337 -8.68 21.63 11.44
CA GLY A 337 -9.98 22.22 11.10
C GLY A 337 -10.02 22.94 9.76
N GLY A 338 -9.07 22.70 8.87
CA GLY A 338 -9.05 23.29 7.53
C GLY A 338 -10.26 22.87 6.68
N PRO A 339 -10.79 23.76 5.82
CA PRO A 339 -11.93 23.48 4.98
C PRO A 339 -11.65 22.36 3.95
N VAL A 340 -12.70 21.59 3.66
CA VAL A 340 -12.65 20.46 2.72
C VAL A 340 -13.76 20.60 1.70
N GLU A 341 -13.42 20.46 0.43
CA GLU A 341 -14.34 20.38 -0.70
C GLU A 341 -14.54 18.92 -1.09
N GLN A 342 -15.78 18.48 -1.22
CA GLN A 342 -16.10 17.14 -1.69
C GLN A 342 -15.98 17.07 -3.20
N ILE A 343 -15.53 15.93 -3.71
CA ILE A 343 -15.38 15.68 -5.15
C ILE A 343 -16.45 14.68 -5.55
N ASP A 344 -17.25 15.04 -6.54
CA ASP A 344 -18.28 14.15 -7.07
C ASP A 344 -17.70 12.84 -7.61
N GLN A 345 -18.37 11.75 -7.34
CA GLN A 345 -18.10 10.46 -7.97
C GLN A 345 -18.56 10.55 -9.43
N ALA A 346 -17.60 10.69 -10.35
CA ALA A 346 -17.88 10.67 -11.78
C ALA A 346 -18.10 9.24 -12.27
#